data_1cb4d05ec5fb16255c35740ace30088a
#
_entry.id   1cb4d05ec5fb16255c35740ace30088a
#
_cell.length_a   1.000
_cell.length_b   1.000
_cell.length_c   1.000
_cell.angle_alpha   90.00
_cell.angle_beta   90.00
_cell.angle_gamma   90.00
#
_symmetry.space_group_name_H-M   'P 1'
#
loop_
_entity.id
_entity.type
_entity.pdbx_description
1 polymer ?
#
loop_
_entity_poly.entity_id
_entity_poly.type
_entity_poly.pdbx_seq_one_letter_code
_entity_poly.pdbx_strand_id
1 'polypeptide(L)'
;MSNTEKLVIKTLSKPSKEGEEALLEWFCDVFDLAGKNNSIEPGILKEIAGGSAKGSGTTSKDLNRKLDVPRSTVIYHLNRFIYSGLVVRKGRRYYLRSSDMAGTIEELQADMLREFERMMEFAERLDRMMEGDVYGRRQKGRKER
;
A
#
# COMPACT_ATOMS: atom_id res chain seq x y z
N MET A 1 7.34 10.74 2.57
CA MET A 1 7.62 9.75 1.51
C MET A 1 6.54 8.69 1.51
N SER A 2 6.09 8.35 0.35
CA SER A 2 5.06 7.34 0.20
C SER A 2 5.65 5.95 0.40
N ASN A 3 4.96 5.10 1.15
CA ASN A 3 5.36 3.71 1.34
C ASN A 3 4.76 2.79 0.28
N THR A 4 4.10 3.38 -0.73
CA THR A 4 3.50 2.62 -1.83
C THR A 4 4.53 2.01 -2.77
N GLU A 5 5.78 2.42 -2.67
CA GLU A 5 6.86 1.85 -3.48
C GLU A 5 7.03 0.35 -3.30
N LYS A 6 6.52 -0.19 -2.19
CA LYS A 6 6.57 -1.63 -1.93
C LYS A 6 5.29 -2.35 -2.36
N LEU A 7 4.30 -1.63 -2.86
CA LEU A 7 3.08 -2.25 -3.31
C LEU A 7 3.33 -2.98 -4.62
N VAL A 8 3.23 -4.31 -4.59
CA VAL A 8 3.42 -5.15 -5.76
C VAL A 8 2.09 -5.24 -6.50
N ILE A 9 2.10 -4.90 -7.79
CA ILE A 9 0.92 -5.04 -8.63
C ILE A 9 0.77 -6.51 -8.97
N LYS A 10 -0.30 -7.11 -8.47
CA LYS A 10 -0.64 -8.51 -8.71
C LYS A 10 -2.00 -8.58 -9.35
N THR A 11 -2.25 -9.67 -10.06
CA THR A 11 -3.62 -9.97 -10.46
C THR A 11 -4.40 -10.32 -9.21
N LEU A 12 -5.42 -9.53 -8.90
CA LEU A 12 -6.20 -9.72 -7.69
C LEU A 12 -7.34 -10.71 -7.96
N SER A 13 -7.46 -11.69 -7.08
CA SER A 13 -8.63 -12.57 -7.07
C SER A 13 -9.74 -11.90 -6.27
N LYS A 14 -10.98 -12.24 -6.58
CA LYS A 14 -12.10 -11.75 -5.79
C LYS A 14 -12.07 -12.41 -4.41
N PRO A 15 -12.61 -11.73 -3.37
CA PRO A 15 -12.79 -12.38 -2.08
C PRO A 15 -13.63 -13.65 -2.24
N SER A 16 -13.20 -14.72 -1.61
CA SER A 16 -13.89 -16.03 -1.73
C SER A 16 -15.18 -16.07 -0.92
N LYS A 17 -15.32 -15.20 0.05
CA LYS A 17 -16.49 -15.11 0.93
C LYS A 17 -16.92 -13.67 1.06
N GLU A 18 -18.20 -13.47 1.35
CA GLU A 18 -18.72 -12.16 1.66
C GLU A 18 -18.74 -11.94 3.16
N GLY A 19 -18.80 -10.69 3.59
CA GLY A 19 -18.86 -10.30 4.97
C GLY A 19 -17.66 -9.47 5.38
N GLU A 20 -17.82 -8.75 6.46
CA GLU A 20 -16.83 -7.81 6.96
C GLU A 20 -15.49 -8.49 7.22
N GLU A 21 -15.52 -9.61 7.92
CA GLU A 21 -14.31 -10.33 8.29
C GLU A 21 -13.54 -10.84 7.08
N ALA A 22 -14.26 -11.41 6.12
CA ALA A 22 -13.66 -11.90 4.89
C ALA A 22 -13.02 -10.80 4.07
N LEU A 23 -13.66 -9.63 4.02
CA LEU A 23 -13.11 -8.47 3.31
C LEU A 23 -11.88 -7.92 4.01
N LEU A 24 -11.90 -7.86 5.33
CA LEU A 24 -10.72 -7.43 6.09
C LEU A 24 -9.53 -8.36 5.85
N GLU A 25 -9.77 -9.66 5.86
CA GLU A 25 -8.74 -10.66 5.55
C GLU A 25 -8.21 -10.48 4.13
N TRP A 26 -9.13 -10.25 3.19
CA TRP A 26 -8.76 -10.05 1.78
C TRP A 26 -7.83 -8.85 1.61
N PHE A 27 -8.14 -7.72 2.26
CA PHE A 27 -7.27 -6.55 2.20
C PHE A 27 -5.90 -6.81 2.84
N CYS A 28 -5.87 -7.56 3.93
CA CYS A 28 -4.60 -7.93 4.54
C CYS A 28 -3.76 -8.80 3.60
N ASP A 29 -4.38 -9.70 2.85
CA ASP A 29 -3.68 -10.49 1.84
C ASP A 29 -3.17 -9.63 0.70
N VAL A 30 -4.00 -8.74 0.19
CA VAL A 30 -3.63 -7.86 -0.93
C VAL A 30 -2.42 -7.01 -0.59
N PHE A 31 -2.35 -6.49 0.63
CA PHE A 31 -1.27 -5.63 1.09
C PHE A 31 -0.13 -6.40 1.76
N ASP A 32 -0.16 -7.74 1.67
CA ASP A 32 0.87 -8.62 2.22
C ASP A 32 1.07 -8.42 3.72
N LEU A 33 -0.02 -8.26 4.43
CA LEU A 33 -0.04 -8.04 5.87
C LEU A 33 -0.42 -9.31 6.64
N ALA A 34 -0.95 -10.30 5.94
CA ALA A 34 -1.45 -11.51 6.57
C ALA A 34 -0.31 -12.33 7.18
N GLY A 35 -0.53 -12.81 8.40
CA GLY A 35 0.36 -13.71 9.08
C GLY A 35 0.11 -15.17 8.66
N LYS A 36 1.00 -16.06 9.06
CA LYS A 36 0.92 -17.47 8.69
C LYS A 36 -0.11 -18.25 9.50
N ASN A 37 -0.32 -17.87 10.75
CA ASN A 37 -1.24 -18.55 11.67
C ASN A 37 -1.99 -17.53 12.48
N ASN A 38 -3.28 -17.79 12.76
CA ASN A 38 -4.11 -16.95 13.65
C ASN A 38 -3.80 -15.48 13.50
N SER A 39 -3.99 -14.97 12.29
CA SER A 39 -3.61 -13.61 12.01
C SER A 39 -4.48 -12.62 12.77
N ILE A 40 -3.81 -11.71 13.44
CA ILE A 40 -4.47 -10.63 14.18
C ILE A 40 -4.65 -9.40 13.29
N GLU A 41 -4.07 -9.41 12.12
CA GLU A 41 -4.05 -8.26 11.21
C GLU A 41 -5.44 -7.79 10.81
N PRO A 42 -6.38 -8.67 10.48
CA PRO A 42 -7.75 -8.23 10.21
C PRO A 42 -8.39 -7.52 11.41
N GLY A 43 -8.13 -7.99 12.62
CA GLY A 43 -8.61 -7.34 13.83
C GLY A 43 -8.01 -5.97 14.03
N ILE A 44 -6.73 -5.82 13.76
CA ILE A 44 -6.04 -4.53 13.83
C ILE A 44 -6.65 -3.57 12.80
N LEU A 45 -6.82 -4.03 11.57
CA LEU A 45 -7.41 -3.21 10.51
C LEU A 45 -8.82 -2.77 10.88
N LYS A 46 -9.62 -3.67 11.43
CA LYS A 46 -10.98 -3.36 11.88
C LYS A 46 -10.99 -2.25 12.92
N GLU A 47 -10.12 -2.36 13.92
CA GLU A 47 -10.04 -1.34 14.99
C GLU A 47 -9.55 0.00 14.46
N ILE A 48 -8.58 -0.01 13.58
CA ILE A 48 -8.07 1.22 12.97
C ILE A 48 -9.17 1.87 12.11
N ALA A 49 -9.85 1.09 11.29
CA ALA A 49 -10.94 1.59 10.45
C ALA A 49 -12.08 2.17 11.29
N GLY A 50 -12.45 1.48 12.38
CA GLY A 50 -13.48 1.95 13.29
C GLY A 50 -13.10 3.26 13.98
N GLY A 51 -11.87 3.36 14.45
CA GLY A 51 -11.37 4.58 15.06
C GLY A 51 -11.30 5.74 14.08
N SER A 52 -10.92 5.46 12.82
CA SER A 52 -10.90 6.48 11.77
C SER A 52 -12.29 6.99 11.44
N ALA A 53 -13.27 6.10 11.37
CA ALA A 53 -14.66 6.48 11.11
C ALA A 53 -15.20 7.40 12.20
N LYS A 54 -14.77 7.18 13.44
CA LYS A 54 -15.17 8.03 14.57
C LYS A 54 -14.34 9.31 14.67
N GLY A 55 -13.24 9.40 13.95
CA GLY A 55 -12.33 10.53 14.00
C GLY A 55 -11.38 10.53 15.19
N SER A 56 -11.50 9.54 16.07
CA SER A 56 -10.67 9.46 17.29
C SER A 56 -9.37 8.69 17.10
N GLY A 57 -9.31 7.84 16.09
CA GLY A 57 -8.18 6.94 15.89
C GLY A 57 -8.12 5.86 16.95
N THR A 58 -7.03 5.08 16.92
CA THR A 58 -6.80 4.06 17.95
C THR A 58 -5.33 4.12 18.39
N THR A 59 -5.03 3.63 19.58
CA THR A 59 -3.67 3.62 20.12
C THR A 59 -3.17 2.18 20.19
N SER A 60 -1.85 2.02 20.26
CA SER A 60 -1.26 0.70 20.47
C SER A 60 -1.73 0.07 21.76
N LYS A 61 -1.96 0.90 22.78
CA LYS A 61 -2.48 0.44 24.08
C LYS A 61 -3.89 -0.12 23.93
N ASP A 62 -4.76 0.57 23.19
CA ASP A 62 -6.11 0.10 22.92
C ASP A 62 -6.10 -1.24 22.18
N LEU A 63 -5.25 -1.36 21.18
CA LEU A 63 -5.12 -2.60 20.40
C LEU A 63 -4.58 -3.74 21.26
N ASN A 64 -3.58 -3.46 22.09
CA ASN A 64 -3.05 -4.44 23.04
C ASN A 64 -4.16 -4.99 23.92
N ARG A 65 -4.98 -4.11 24.46
CA ARG A 65 -6.05 -4.49 25.37
C ARG A 65 -7.18 -5.23 24.65
N LYS A 66 -7.65 -4.70 23.52
CA LYS A 66 -8.80 -5.25 22.80
C LYS A 66 -8.49 -6.58 22.14
N LEU A 67 -7.29 -6.74 21.62
CA LEU A 67 -6.91 -7.95 20.89
C LEU A 67 -6.19 -8.97 21.76
N ASP A 68 -5.89 -8.59 23.00
CA ASP A 68 -5.19 -9.44 23.96
C ASP A 68 -3.89 -9.99 23.40
N VAL A 69 -3.08 -9.11 22.84
CA VAL A 69 -1.77 -9.45 22.26
C VAL A 69 -0.70 -8.54 22.87
N PRO A 70 0.54 -9.01 23.00
CA PRO A 70 1.61 -8.18 23.53
C PRO A 70 1.79 -6.88 22.76
N ARG A 71 2.13 -5.83 23.46
CA ARG A 71 2.32 -4.52 22.85
C ARG A 71 3.39 -4.53 21.76
N SER A 72 4.46 -5.30 21.96
CA SER A 72 5.51 -5.42 20.96
C SER A 72 4.99 -6.01 19.65
N THR A 73 4.09 -6.99 19.75
CA THR A 73 3.44 -7.60 18.60
C THR A 73 2.56 -6.57 17.88
N VAL A 74 1.79 -5.80 18.64
CA VAL A 74 0.93 -4.74 18.08
C VAL A 74 1.79 -3.72 17.32
N ILE A 75 2.87 -3.25 17.93
CA ILE A 75 3.77 -2.26 17.30
C ILE A 75 4.38 -2.82 16.01
N TYR A 76 4.80 -4.08 16.04
CA TYR A 76 5.33 -4.74 14.84
C TYR A 76 4.34 -4.68 13.69
N HIS A 77 3.08 -5.05 13.94
CA HIS A 77 2.05 -5.02 12.91
C HIS A 77 1.67 -3.60 12.49
N LEU A 78 1.58 -2.68 13.44
CA LEU A 78 1.30 -1.29 13.11
C LEU A 78 2.34 -0.70 12.17
N ASN A 79 3.61 -1.01 12.39
CA ASN A 79 4.67 -0.56 11.50
C ASN A 79 4.50 -1.13 10.10
N ARG A 80 4.07 -2.37 9.98
CA ARG A 80 3.78 -2.99 8.69
C ARG A 80 2.60 -2.30 7.99
N PHE A 81 1.55 -1.97 8.73
CA PHE A 81 0.40 -1.23 8.19
C PHE A 81 0.81 0.15 7.71
N ILE A 82 1.64 0.85 8.46
CA ILE A 82 2.17 2.16 8.03
C ILE A 82 2.99 2.00 6.76
N TYR A 83 3.84 1.00 6.71
CA TYR A 83 4.70 0.74 5.57
C TYR A 83 3.89 0.41 4.31
N SER A 84 2.75 -0.24 4.47
CA SER A 84 1.86 -0.56 3.34
C SER A 84 1.18 0.68 2.76
N GLY A 85 1.15 1.77 3.49
CA GLY A 85 0.46 2.99 3.08
C GLY A 85 -0.99 3.08 3.53
N LEU A 86 -1.56 1.99 4.08
CA LEU A 86 -2.95 1.99 4.54
C LEU A 86 -3.19 2.85 5.76
N VAL A 87 -2.18 2.98 6.61
CA VAL A 87 -2.30 3.57 7.94
C VAL A 87 -1.30 4.69 8.13
N VAL A 88 -1.72 5.74 8.81
CA VAL A 88 -0.86 6.84 9.21
C VAL A 88 -0.89 6.99 10.72
N ARG A 89 0.21 7.49 11.25
CA ARG A 89 0.32 7.78 12.67
C ARG A 89 0.33 9.28 12.89
N LYS A 90 -0.50 9.74 13.84
CA LYS A 90 -0.54 11.12 14.29
C LYS A 90 -0.40 11.12 15.80
N GLY A 91 0.80 11.49 16.28
CA GLY A 91 1.10 11.39 17.69
C GLY A 91 1.10 9.93 18.12
N ARG A 92 0.24 9.59 19.07
CA ARG A 92 0.10 8.22 19.60
C ARG A 92 -1.05 7.47 18.95
N ARG A 93 -1.75 8.09 18.01
CA ARG A 93 -2.95 7.52 17.41
C ARG A 93 -2.70 7.10 15.98
N TYR A 94 -3.38 6.04 15.61
CA TYR A 94 -3.26 5.44 14.28
C TYR A 94 -4.61 5.57 13.59
N TYR A 95 -4.56 5.89 12.31
CA TYR A 95 -5.74 6.13 11.48
C TYR A 95 -5.54 5.44 10.14
N LEU A 96 -6.64 5.12 9.48
CA LEU A 96 -6.53 4.90 8.04
C LEU A 96 -6.00 6.20 7.42
N ARG A 97 -5.41 6.07 6.28
CA ARG A 97 -4.89 7.22 5.55
C ARG A 97 -5.99 8.24 5.23
N SER A 98 -7.20 7.75 4.97
CA SER A 98 -8.39 8.58 4.84
C SER A 98 -9.41 8.17 5.91
N SER A 99 -10.57 8.80 5.94
CA SER A 99 -11.59 8.50 6.94
C SER A 99 -12.20 7.11 6.79
N ASP A 100 -12.07 6.49 5.61
CA ASP A 100 -12.59 5.15 5.34
C ASP A 100 -11.68 4.39 4.38
N MET A 101 -12.01 3.11 4.14
CA MET A 101 -11.20 2.27 3.26
C MET A 101 -11.23 2.75 1.81
N ALA A 102 -12.41 3.10 1.31
CA ALA A 102 -12.52 3.58 -0.08
C ALA A 102 -11.66 4.81 -0.32
N GLY A 103 -11.74 5.80 0.57
CA GLY A 103 -10.92 7.00 0.48
C GLY A 103 -9.43 6.69 0.61
N THR A 104 -9.08 5.73 1.48
CA THR A 104 -7.70 5.29 1.64
C THR A 104 -7.17 4.68 0.34
N ILE A 105 -7.95 3.82 -0.30
CA ILE A 105 -7.56 3.21 -1.57
C ILE A 105 -7.44 4.27 -2.67
N GLU A 106 -8.36 5.25 -2.70
CA GLU A 106 -8.26 6.36 -3.66
C GLU A 106 -6.96 7.14 -3.50
N GLU A 107 -6.56 7.42 -2.26
CA GLU A 107 -5.31 8.16 -2.01
C GLU A 107 -4.09 7.34 -2.41
N LEU A 108 -4.11 6.03 -2.14
CA LEU A 108 -3.03 5.15 -2.59
C LEU A 108 -2.96 5.10 -4.11
N GLN A 109 -4.11 5.04 -4.78
CA GLN A 109 -4.17 5.08 -6.23
C GLN A 109 -3.54 6.37 -6.77
N ALA A 110 -3.88 7.51 -6.17
CA ALA A 110 -3.32 8.79 -6.57
C ALA A 110 -1.79 8.82 -6.40
N ASP A 111 -1.29 8.26 -5.30
CA ASP A 111 0.16 8.15 -5.09
C ASP A 111 0.81 7.30 -6.16
N MET A 112 0.22 6.16 -6.48
CA MET A 112 0.74 5.27 -7.50
C MET A 112 0.72 5.93 -8.87
N LEU A 113 -0.34 6.66 -9.20
CA LEU A 113 -0.41 7.40 -10.45
C LEU A 113 0.71 8.42 -10.56
N ARG A 114 1.01 9.14 -9.47
CA ARG A 114 2.13 10.09 -9.47
C ARG A 114 3.47 9.39 -9.70
N GLU A 115 3.64 8.23 -9.09
CA GLU A 115 4.87 7.45 -9.29
C GLU A 115 4.97 6.94 -10.73
N PHE A 116 3.85 6.50 -11.32
CA PHE A 116 3.83 6.08 -12.72
C PHE A 116 4.10 7.24 -13.66
N GLU A 117 3.56 8.43 -13.37
CA GLU A 117 3.86 9.63 -14.15
C GLU A 117 5.35 9.94 -14.14
N ARG A 118 5.96 9.82 -12.96
CA ARG A 118 7.40 10.02 -12.81
C ARG A 118 8.19 8.96 -13.58
N MET A 119 7.78 7.70 -13.48
CA MET A 119 8.40 6.63 -14.25
C MET A 119 8.25 6.86 -15.75
N MET A 120 7.08 7.34 -16.17
CA MET A 120 6.83 7.63 -17.59
C MET A 120 7.80 8.69 -18.11
N GLU A 121 8.01 9.74 -17.34
CA GLU A 121 8.96 10.78 -17.68
C GLU A 121 10.36 10.20 -17.92
N PHE A 122 10.83 9.37 -17.00
CA PHE A 122 12.15 8.77 -17.12
C PHE A 122 12.20 7.69 -18.22
N ALA A 123 11.10 6.96 -18.42
CA ALA A 123 11.01 6.01 -19.51
C ALA A 123 11.13 6.69 -20.86
N GLU A 124 10.44 7.81 -21.02
CA GLU A 124 10.53 8.61 -22.25
C GLU A 124 11.94 9.16 -22.47
N ARG A 125 12.60 9.59 -21.38
CA ARG A 125 13.99 10.05 -21.48
C ARG A 125 14.94 8.93 -21.89
N LEU A 126 14.74 7.75 -21.30
CA LEU A 126 15.53 6.58 -21.66
C LEU A 126 15.32 6.22 -23.13
N ASP A 127 14.05 6.20 -23.56
CA ASP A 127 13.72 5.90 -24.95
C ASP A 127 14.40 6.86 -25.93
N ARG A 128 14.38 8.17 -25.59
CA ARG A 128 15.05 9.16 -26.42
C ARG A 128 16.56 8.93 -26.50
N MET A 129 17.17 8.58 -25.39
CA MET A 129 18.62 8.26 -25.37
C MET A 129 18.93 7.04 -26.23
N MET A 130 18.10 5.98 -26.07
CA MET A 130 18.28 4.76 -26.85
C MET A 130 17.96 4.96 -28.33
N GLU A 131 16.95 5.74 -28.65
CA GLU A 131 16.64 6.14 -30.02
C GLU A 131 17.78 6.90 -30.65
N GLY A 132 18.39 7.82 -29.90
CA GLY A 132 19.54 8.57 -30.35
C GLY A 132 20.68 7.66 -30.78
N ASP A 133 20.97 6.65 -29.96
CA ASP A 133 22.00 5.67 -30.26
C ASP A 133 21.61 4.81 -31.47
N VAL A 134 20.39 4.32 -31.49
CA VAL A 134 19.88 3.50 -32.61
C VAL A 134 19.78 4.34 -33.87
N TYR A 135 19.31 5.56 -33.76
CA TYR A 135 19.19 6.45 -34.91
C TYR A 135 20.57 6.79 -35.47
N GLY A 136 21.54 7.03 -34.62
CA GLY A 136 22.93 7.24 -35.05
C GLY A 136 23.46 6.04 -35.80
N ARG A 137 23.23 4.84 -35.31
CA ARG A 137 23.61 3.60 -35.98
C ARG A 137 22.89 3.40 -37.30
N ARG A 138 21.58 3.70 -37.34
CA ARG A 138 20.78 3.61 -38.58
C ARG A 138 21.25 4.59 -39.61
N GLN A 139 21.64 5.79 -39.22
CA GLN A 139 22.18 6.76 -40.17
C GLN A 139 23.49 6.29 -40.79
N LYS A 140 24.35 5.67 -39.96
CA LYS A 140 25.56 5.05 -40.47
C LYS A 140 25.25 3.93 -41.46
N GLY A 141 24.27 3.09 -41.14
CA GLY A 141 23.82 2.01 -42.00
C GLY A 141 23.16 2.51 -43.27
N ARG A 142 22.43 3.63 -43.21
CA ARG A 142 21.80 4.23 -44.40
C ARG A 142 22.83 4.76 -45.38
N LYS A 143 23.95 5.25 -44.87
CA LYS A 143 25.04 5.70 -45.78
C LYS A 143 25.71 4.52 -46.47
N GLU A 144 25.61 3.35 -45.89
CA GLU A 144 26.13 2.11 -46.45
C GLU A 144 25.15 1.41 -47.39
N ARG A 145 23.87 1.81 -47.34
CA ARG A 145 22.83 1.33 -48.25
C ARG A 145 22.81 2.17 -49.48
#